data_f9b791240226d85d35fc35a969a64f9a
#
_entry.id   f9b791240226d85d35fc35a969a64f9a
#
_cell.length_a   1.000
_cell.length_b   1.000
_cell.length_c   1.000
_cell.angle_alpha   90.00
_cell.angle_beta   90.00
_cell.angle_gamma   90.00
#
_symmetry.space_group_name_H-M   'P 1'
#
loop_
_entity.id
_entity.type
_entity.pdbx_description
1 polymer ?
#
loop_
_entity_poly.entity_id
_entity_poly.type
_entity_poly.pdbx_seq_one_letter_code
_entity_poly.pdbx_strand_id
1 'polypeptide(L)'
;MLKSYIAFDVETTGLNPLENEIIEIGALKVRNGKVAERFMEFIKPTTSISPAITSLTGITNEMVAEARPRCSVVADFLDFCEDDVLIGHNVSFDYSFMKCSAAADGLSFEKMGIDTLKIAQKALSGLESKSLGSLCEYYHIENKSAHRAYHDALATAKLYQTLAHYFEEKDPKLFKPIQLTYKIKKPQPATPKQIAFLNNLIRKKRVKLSWDPDTVTRSEASRMIDDLLKG
;
A
#
# COMPACT_ATOMS: atom_id res chain seq x y z
N MET A 1 -16.04 -0.23 -19.73
CA MET A 1 -15.66 0.46 -18.48
C MET A 1 -16.65 0.14 -17.38
N LEU A 2 -16.14 -0.30 -16.21
CA LEU A 2 -16.96 -0.44 -15.03
C LEU A 2 -17.49 0.94 -14.61
N LYS A 3 -18.78 1.00 -14.27
CA LYS A 3 -19.41 2.21 -13.74
C LYS A 3 -19.62 2.17 -12.22
N SER A 4 -19.43 1.00 -11.63
CA SER A 4 -19.48 0.78 -10.17
C SER A 4 -18.24 0.01 -9.73
N TYR A 5 -17.49 0.59 -8.80
CA TYR A 5 -16.22 0.08 -8.29
C TYR A 5 -15.75 0.87 -7.07
N ILE A 6 -14.72 0.42 -6.43
CA ILE A 6 -13.98 1.20 -5.42
C ILE A 6 -12.59 1.52 -5.96
N ALA A 7 -12.23 2.79 -6.00
CA ALA A 7 -10.85 3.20 -6.15
C ALA A 7 -10.26 3.44 -4.77
N PHE A 8 -9.06 2.90 -4.53
CA PHE A 8 -8.39 3.02 -3.23
C PHE A 8 -6.88 3.11 -3.37
N ASP A 9 -6.28 3.65 -2.33
CA ASP A 9 -4.85 3.82 -2.16
C ASP A 9 -4.53 3.77 -0.67
N VAL A 10 -3.32 3.38 -0.28
CA VAL A 10 -2.86 3.36 1.10
C VAL A 10 -1.51 4.03 1.27
N GLU A 11 -1.35 4.80 2.35
CA GLU A 11 -0.04 5.26 2.80
C GLU A 11 0.49 4.32 3.89
N THR A 12 1.80 4.07 3.87
CA THR A 12 2.42 3.04 4.70
C THR A 12 3.72 3.53 5.33
N THR A 13 4.17 2.85 6.39
CA THR A 13 5.48 3.13 7.02
C THR A 13 6.67 2.62 6.23
N GLY A 14 6.44 1.95 5.08
CA GLY A 14 7.49 1.42 4.19
C GLY A 14 6.93 0.46 3.15
N LEU A 15 7.78 -0.30 2.48
CA LEU A 15 7.42 -1.03 1.25
C LEU A 15 7.04 -2.50 1.46
N ASN A 16 7.37 -3.10 2.60
CA ASN A 16 7.14 -4.52 2.85
C ASN A 16 5.92 -4.73 3.74
N PRO A 17 4.80 -5.30 3.26
CA PRO A 17 3.57 -5.44 4.03
C PRO A 17 3.67 -6.44 5.21
N LEU A 18 4.77 -7.18 5.33
CA LEU A 18 5.05 -8.06 6.49
C LEU A 18 5.83 -7.33 7.61
N GLU A 19 6.39 -6.16 7.32
CA GLU A 19 7.28 -5.43 8.24
C GLU A 19 6.82 -3.99 8.48
N ASN A 20 5.95 -3.50 7.62
CA ASN A 20 5.47 -2.13 7.66
C ASN A 20 3.95 -2.10 7.83
N GLU A 21 3.45 -0.96 8.26
CA GLU A 21 2.07 -0.77 8.64
C GLU A 21 1.38 0.25 7.72
N ILE A 22 0.08 0.09 7.53
CA ILE A 22 -0.76 1.12 6.91
C ILE A 22 -0.94 2.26 7.92
N ILE A 23 -0.79 3.49 7.46
CA ILE A 23 -1.00 4.71 8.26
C ILE A 23 -2.14 5.59 7.75
N GLU A 24 -2.56 5.43 6.49
CA GLU A 24 -3.76 6.06 5.94
C GLU A 24 -4.41 5.11 4.92
N ILE A 25 -5.74 5.04 4.92
CA ILE A 25 -6.52 4.42 3.85
C ILE A 25 -7.40 5.51 3.23
N GLY A 26 -7.27 5.69 1.93
CA GLY A 26 -8.12 6.57 1.15
C GLY A 26 -8.87 5.80 0.08
N ALA A 27 -10.19 5.94 0.04
CA ALA A 27 -10.99 5.28 -0.99
C ALA A 27 -12.23 6.07 -1.36
N LEU A 28 -12.74 5.76 -2.53
CA LEU A 28 -14.03 6.26 -2.99
C LEU A 28 -14.83 5.14 -3.66
N LYS A 29 -16.10 5.04 -3.28
CA LYS A 29 -17.06 4.15 -3.89
C LYS A 29 -17.71 4.89 -5.06
N VAL A 30 -17.54 4.35 -6.25
CA VAL A 30 -18.16 4.89 -7.47
C VAL A 30 -19.40 4.08 -7.79
N ARG A 31 -20.50 4.76 -8.07
CA ARG A 31 -21.77 4.18 -8.53
C ARG A 31 -22.26 4.95 -9.75
N ASN A 32 -22.51 4.22 -10.83
CA ASN A 32 -22.95 4.82 -12.10
C ASN A 32 -22.00 5.92 -12.61
N GLY A 33 -20.69 5.75 -12.39
CA GLY A 33 -19.65 6.70 -12.81
C GLY A 33 -19.50 7.94 -11.95
N LYS A 34 -20.21 8.04 -10.82
CA LYS A 34 -20.15 9.16 -9.87
C LYS A 34 -19.68 8.69 -8.49
N VAL A 35 -18.96 9.54 -7.78
CA VAL A 35 -18.57 9.28 -6.39
C VAL A 35 -19.82 9.28 -5.52
N ALA A 36 -20.13 8.14 -4.90
CA ALA A 36 -21.26 7.95 -4.00
C ALA A 36 -20.83 8.08 -2.53
N GLU A 37 -19.73 7.45 -2.17
CA GLU A 37 -19.24 7.41 -0.80
C GLU A 37 -17.71 7.59 -0.77
N ARG A 38 -17.19 7.96 0.40
CA ARG A 38 -15.75 8.18 0.64
C ARG A 38 -15.34 7.45 1.91
N PHE A 39 -14.12 6.93 1.89
CA PHE A 39 -13.45 6.39 3.05
C PHE A 39 -12.11 7.10 3.22
N MET A 40 -11.88 7.71 4.38
CA MET A 40 -10.68 8.50 4.66
C MET A 40 -10.34 8.30 6.13
N GLU A 41 -9.41 7.44 6.44
CA GLU A 41 -9.07 7.10 7.81
C GLU A 41 -7.56 7.02 8.01
N PHE A 42 -7.07 7.66 9.05
CA PHE A 42 -5.76 7.38 9.59
C PHE A 42 -5.77 6.14 10.47
N ILE A 43 -4.65 5.45 10.49
CA ILE A 43 -4.42 4.30 11.37
C ILE A 43 -3.24 4.61 12.29
N LYS A 44 -3.42 4.38 13.58
CA LYS A 44 -2.34 4.49 14.55
C LYS A 44 -1.34 3.35 14.36
N PRO A 45 -0.10 3.64 13.93
CA PRO A 45 0.93 2.62 13.80
C PRO A 45 1.47 2.22 15.18
N THR A 46 2.04 1.02 15.26
CA THR A 46 2.73 0.55 16.47
C THR A 46 4.16 1.08 16.57
N THR A 47 4.72 1.50 15.45
CA THR A 47 6.08 2.08 15.36
C THR A 47 6.03 3.52 14.88
N SER A 48 7.02 4.32 15.25
CA SER A 48 7.11 5.71 14.80
C SER A 48 7.30 5.81 13.28
N ILE A 49 6.60 6.76 12.66
CA ILE A 49 6.78 7.12 11.26
C ILE A 49 8.16 7.76 11.09
N SER A 50 8.94 7.25 10.15
CA SER A 50 10.28 7.77 9.90
C SER A 50 10.24 9.15 9.20
N PRO A 51 11.27 10.00 9.37
CA PRO A 51 11.35 11.29 8.68
C PRO A 51 11.24 11.16 7.14
N ALA A 52 11.75 10.06 6.57
CA ALA A 52 11.66 9.81 5.14
C ALA A 52 10.20 9.60 4.69
N ILE A 53 9.42 8.83 5.44
CA ILE A 53 7.99 8.62 5.18
C ILE A 53 7.20 9.92 5.38
N THR A 54 7.46 10.65 6.46
CA THR A 54 6.84 11.97 6.67
C THR A 54 7.17 12.94 5.53
N SER A 55 8.41 12.94 5.04
CA SER A 55 8.78 13.79 3.89
C SER A 55 8.07 13.38 2.60
N LEU A 56 7.77 12.09 2.41
CA LEU A 56 7.08 11.57 1.24
C LEU A 56 5.57 11.84 1.30
N THR A 57 4.93 11.50 2.43
CA THR A 57 3.47 11.45 2.55
C THR A 57 2.88 12.71 3.22
N GLY A 58 3.72 13.49 3.89
CA GLY A 58 3.30 14.60 4.77
C GLY A 58 2.65 14.13 6.07
N ILE A 59 2.52 12.82 6.30
CA ILE A 59 1.90 12.28 7.52
C ILE A 59 2.94 12.27 8.64
N THR A 60 2.60 12.91 9.76
CA THR A 60 3.47 12.99 10.94
C THR A 60 2.99 12.06 12.05
N ASN A 61 3.87 11.79 13.03
CA ASN A 61 3.51 10.99 14.20
C ASN A 61 2.37 11.62 15.02
N GLU A 62 2.31 12.95 15.05
CA GLU A 62 1.26 13.69 15.76
C GLU A 62 -0.11 13.51 15.10
N MET A 63 -0.16 13.46 13.75
CA MET A 63 -1.42 13.28 13.01
C MET A 63 -2.07 11.92 13.29
N VAL A 64 -1.26 10.89 13.54
CA VAL A 64 -1.75 9.52 13.78
C VAL A 64 -1.79 9.12 15.26
N ALA A 65 -1.35 10.00 16.16
CA ALA A 65 -1.24 9.69 17.60
C ALA A 65 -2.56 9.25 18.22
N GLU A 66 -3.65 9.92 17.85
CA GLU A 66 -5.01 9.65 18.32
C GLU A 66 -5.87 8.92 17.26
N ALA A 67 -5.24 8.41 16.18
CA ALA A 67 -5.94 7.65 15.17
C ALA A 67 -6.43 6.30 15.70
N ARG A 68 -7.43 5.76 15.03
CA ARG A 68 -8.05 4.48 15.38
C ARG A 68 -7.07 3.31 15.20
N PRO A 69 -7.21 2.23 15.96
CA PRO A 69 -6.38 1.05 15.80
C PRO A 69 -6.67 0.35 14.46
N ARG A 70 -5.64 -0.31 13.90
CA ARG A 70 -5.71 -1.03 12.63
C ARG A 70 -6.90 -1.95 12.53
N CYS A 71 -7.15 -2.78 13.53
CA CYS A 71 -8.21 -3.81 13.49
C CYS A 71 -9.60 -3.20 13.21
N SER A 72 -9.94 -2.07 13.81
CA SER A 72 -11.24 -1.43 13.58
C SER A 72 -11.32 -0.74 12.22
N VAL A 73 -10.26 -0.04 11.79
CA VAL A 73 -10.28 0.65 10.49
C VAL A 73 -10.27 -0.35 9.34
N VAL A 74 -9.51 -1.44 9.45
CA VAL A 74 -9.48 -2.51 8.45
C VAL A 74 -10.85 -3.20 8.37
N ALA A 75 -11.50 -3.51 9.49
CA ALA A 75 -12.84 -4.11 9.47
C ALA A 75 -13.85 -3.20 8.77
N ASP A 76 -13.89 -1.90 9.12
CA ASP A 76 -14.77 -0.93 8.47
C ASP A 76 -14.47 -0.80 6.96
N PHE A 77 -13.18 -0.88 6.57
CA PHE A 77 -12.83 -0.83 5.15
C PHE A 77 -13.27 -2.08 4.40
N LEU A 78 -13.21 -3.26 5.02
CA LEU A 78 -13.73 -4.49 4.42
C LEU A 78 -15.25 -4.37 4.20
N ASP A 79 -15.98 -3.87 5.18
CA ASP A 79 -17.42 -3.62 5.08
C ASP A 79 -17.73 -2.57 4.01
N PHE A 80 -16.94 -1.48 3.94
CA PHE A 80 -17.04 -0.49 2.87
C PHE A 80 -16.83 -1.11 1.48
N CYS A 81 -15.92 -2.07 1.37
CA CYS A 81 -15.62 -2.71 0.08
C CYS A 81 -16.73 -3.64 -0.42
N GLU A 82 -17.55 -4.24 0.43
CA GLU A 82 -18.53 -5.25 0.02
C GLU A 82 -17.93 -6.26 -0.99
N ASP A 83 -18.62 -6.54 -2.10
CA ASP A 83 -18.14 -7.37 -3.21
C ASP A 83 -17.61 -6.57 -4.42
N ASP A 84 -17.42 -5.27 -4.25
CA ASP A 84 -16.98 -4.40 -5.33
C ASP A 84 -15.58 -4.73 -5.86
N VAL A 85 -15.40 -4.45 -7.15
CA VAL A 85 -14.09 -4.51 -7.81
C VAL A 85 -13.24 -3.35 -7.34
N LEU A 86 -11.99 -3.62 -7.00
CA LEU A 86 -11.02 -2.61 -6.59
C LEU A 86 -10.28 -2.03 -7.81
N ILE A 87 -10.02 -0.74 -7.81
CA ILE A 87 -9.17 -0.08 -8.79
C ILE A 87 -8.05 0.64 -8.04
N GLY A 88 -6.81 0.43 -8.44
CA GLY A 88 -5.64 1.09 -7.90
C GLY A 88 -4.60 1.38 -8.97
N HIS A 89 -3.62 2.18 -8.65
CA HIS A 89 -2.45 2.42 -9.50
C HIS A 89 -1.26 1.67 -8.91
N ASN A 90 -0.90 0.52 -9.46
CA ASN A 90 -0.11 -0.53 -8.84
C ASN A 90 -0.88 -1.23 -7.70
N VAL A 91 -2.15 -1.51 -7.95
CA VAL A 91 -3.10 -2.06 -6.96
C VAL A 91 -2.58 -3.25 -6.17
N SER A 92 -1.60 -3.97 -6.70
CA SER A 92 -0.98 -5.11 -6.01
C SER A 92 -0.24 -4.70 -4.73
N PHE A 93 0.29 -3.48 -4.68
CA PHE A 93 0.93 -2.92 -3.49
C PHE A 93 -0.10 -2.72 -2.37
N ASP A 94 -1.13 -1.93 -2.64
CA ASP A 94 -2.20 -1.60 -1.68
C ASP A 94 -2.93 -2.86 -1.22
N TYR A 95 -3.26 -3.73 -2.17
CA TYR A 95 -3.89 -5.01 -1.88
C TYR A 95 -3.04 -5.89 -0.96
N SER A 96 -1.72 -5.91 -1.15
CA SER A 96 -0.82 -6.71 -0.31
C SER A 96 -0.82 -6.25 1.14
N PHE A 97 -0.83 -4.94 1.39
CA PHE A 97 -0.93 -4.37 2.72
C PHE A 97 -2.30 -4.64 3.37
N MET A 98 -3.39 -4.44 2.63
CA MET A 98 -4.73 -4.75 3.12
C MET A 98 -4.89 -6.24 3.43
N LYS A 99 -4.39 -7.12 2.56
CA LYS A 99 -4.42 -8.57 2.75
C LYS A 99 -3.67 -9.01 4.00
N CYS A 100 -2.47 -8.46 4.22
CA CYS A 100 -1.68 -8.76 5.41
C CYS A 100 -2.35 -8.20 6.68
N SER A 101 -2.87 -6.98 6.63
CA SER A 101 -3.56 -6.35 7.76
C SER A 101 -4.82 -7.11 8.16
N ALA A 102 -5.66 -7.49 7.19
CA ALA A 102 -6.86 -8.30 7.43
C ALA A 102 -6.49 -9.67 8.03
N ALA A 103 -5.52 -10.36 7.45
CA ALA A 103 -5.09 -11.67 7.93
C ALA A 103 -4.51 -11.64 9.35
N ALA A 104 -3.82 -10.55 9.74
CA ALA A 104 -3.30 -10.36 11.09
C ALA A 104 -4.41 -10.26 12.15
N ASP A 105 -5.61 -9.84 11.73
CA ASP A 105 -6.81 -9.74 12.58
C ASP A 105 -7.78 -10.93 12.36
N GLY A 106 -7.33 -11.98 11.66
CA GLY A 106 -8.14 -13.18 11.38
C GLY A 106 -9.23 -12.98 10.33
N LEU A 107 -9.19 -11.87 9.60
CA LEU A 107 -10.16 -11.53 8.54
C LEU A 107 -9.66 -11.97 7.17
N SER A 108 -10.60 -12.18 6.24
CA SER A 108 -10.29 -12.52 4.85
C SER A 108 -10.50 -11.30 3.95
N PHE A 109 -9.57 -11.07 3.02
CA PHE A 109 -9.68 -10.01 2.02
C PHE A 109 -9.35 -10.58 0.63
N GLU A 110 -10.38 -11.06 -0.06
CA GLU A 110 -10.29 -11.62 -1.42
C GLU A 110 -11.07 -10.72 -2.37
N LYS A 111 -10.39 -10.13 -3.36
CA LYS A 111 -10.99 -9.13 -4.24
C LYS A 111 -10.58 -9.33 -5.69
N MET A 112 -11.50 -8.97 -6.59
CA MET A 112 -11.19 -8.70 -7.98
C MET A 112 -10.67 -7.27 -8.11
N GLY A 113 -9.74 -7.03 -9.03
CA GLY A 113 -9.21 -5.67 -9.22
C GLY A 113 -8.77 -5.36 -10.64
N ILE A 114 -8.61 -4.07 -10.89
CA ILE A 114 -8.04 -3.50 -12.12
C ILE A 114 -6.87 -2.61 -11.73
N ASP A 115 -5.77 -2.76 -12.45
CA ASP A 115 -4.54 -2.01 -12.22
C ASP A 115 -4.32 -0.98 -13.33
N THR A 116 -4.49 0.30 -13.02
CA THR A 116 -4.31 1.39 -13.99
C THR A 116 -2.86 1.53 -14.45
N LEU A 117 -1.87 1.14 -13.62
CA LEU A 117 -0.47 1.09 -14.04
C LEU A 117 -0.26 0.05 -15.15
N LYS A 118 -0.84 -1.15 -15.00
CA LYS A 118 -0.75 -2.21 -16.03
C LYS A 118 -1.44 -1.81 -17.33
N ILE A 119 -2.58 -1.12 -17.24
CA ILE A 119 -3.25 -0.57 -18.42
C ILE A 119 -2.31 0.44 -19.11
N ALA A 120 -1.76 1.40 -18.36
CA ALA A 120 -0.87 2.43 -18.90
C ALA A 120 0.41 1.84 -19.51
N GLN A 121 1.01 0.84 -18.87
CA GLN A 121 2.20 0.15 -19.39
C GLN A 121 1.97 -0.47 -20.78
N LYS A 122 0.77 -0.99 -21.03
CA LYS A 122 0.43 -1.61 -22.33
C LYS A 122 -0.09 -0.60 -23.33
N ALA A 123 -0.96 0.30 -22.92
CA ALA A 123 -1.60 1.25 -23.82
C ALA A 123 -0.71 2.44 -24.20
N LEU A 124 0.24 2.81 -23.35
CA LEU A 124 1.09 4.00 -23.48
C LEU A 124 2.59 3.62 -23.50
N SER A 125 2.96 2.64 -24.31
CA SER A 125 4.33 2.12 -24.38
C SER A 125 5.39 3.19 -24.71
N GLY A 126 5.03 4.25 -25.43
CA GLY A 126 5.93 5.36 -25.80
C GLY A 126 6.16 6.40 -24.69
N LEU A 127 5.40 6.40 -23.59
CA LEU A 127 5.66 7.30 -22.46
C LEU A 127 6.84 6.80 -21.63
N GLU A 128 7.69 7.71 -21.16
CA GLU A 128 8.84 7.37 -20.31
C GLU A 128 8.39 6.94 -18.92
N SER A 129 7.56 7.76 -18.26
CA SER A 129 7.04 7.48 -16.92
C SER A 129 5.55 7.13 -16.95
N LYS A 130 5.16 6.12 -16.18
CA LYS A 130 3.77 5.71 -15.95
C LYS A 130 3.39 5.82 -14.47
N SER A 131 4.10 6.64 -13.70
CA SER A 131 3.67 6.96 -12.33
C SER A 131 2.32 7.69 -12.35
N LEU A 132 1.55 7.58 -11.27
CA LEU A 132 0.26 8.26 -11.16
C LEU A 132 0.41 9.77 -11.43
N GLY A 133 1.40 10.41 -10.81
CA GLY A 133 1.68 11.83 -11.04
C GLY A 133 1.96 12.18 -12.48
N SER A 134 2.86 11.42 -13.16
CA SER A 134 3.18 11.66 -14.56
C SER A 134 1.99 11.47 -15.51
N LEU A 135 1.13 10.47 -15.21
CA LEU A 135 -0.08 10.25 -16.01
C LEU A 135 -1.16 11.31 -15.72
N CYS A 136 -1.26 11.77 -14.48
CA CYS A 136 -2.14 12.90 -14.15
C CYS A 136 -1.72 14.17 -14.88
N GLU A 137 -0.42 14.47 -14.92
CA GLU A 137 0.11 15.59 -15.69
C GLU A 137 -0.18 15.44 -17.19
N TYR A 138 0.10 14.28 -17.75
CA TYR A 138 -0.11 14.00 -19.18
C TYR A 138 -1.57 14.15 -19.63
N TYR A 139 -2.52 13.71 -18.76
CA TYR A 139 -3.96 13.80 -19.05
C TYR A 139 -4.65 15.02 -18.44
N HIS A 140 -3.90 15.95 -17.84
CA HIS A 140 -4.43 17.13 -17.14
C HIS A 140 -5.45 16.77 -16.04
N ILE A 141 -5.19 15.68 -15.33
CA ILE A 141 -5.97 15.26 -14.17
C ILE A 141 -5.42 15.97 -12.93
N GLU A 142 -6.26 16.78 -12.31
CA GLU A 142 -5.88 17.48 -11.08
C GLU A 142 -5.68 16.49 -9.93
N ASN A 143 -4.47 16.47 -9.35
CA ASN A 143 -4.13 15.80 -8.10
C ASN A 143 -3.56 16.84 -7.14
N LYS A 144 -4.43 17.42 -6.30
CA LYS A 144 -4.10 18.59 -5.43
C LYS A 144 -3.13 18.27 -4.29
N SER A 145 -3.07 17.03 -3.89
CA SER A 145 -2.28 16.58 -2.73
C SER A 145 -1.80 15.16 -2.99
N ALA A 146 -0.80 15.03 -3.87
CA ALA A 146 -0.12 13.75 -4.09
C ALA A 146 0.44 13.21 -2.76
N HIS A 147 0.48 11.90 -2.63
CA HIS A 147 0.85 11.19 -1.40
C HIS A 147 -0.10 11.44 -0.21
N ARG A 148 -1.38 11.57 -0.52
CA ARG A 148 -2.49 11.49 0.42
C ARG A 148 -3.48 10.51 -0.17
N ALA A 149 -3.67 9.40 0.52
CA ALA A 149 -4.35 8.21 0.00
C ALA A 149 -5.70 8.51 -0.70
N TYR A 150 -6.54 9.37 -0.12
CA TYR A 150 -7.81 9.71 -0.78
C TYR A 150 -7.62 10.50 -2.09
N HIS A 151 -6.65 11.40 -2.16
CA HIS A 151 -6.41 12.18 -3.37
C HIS A 151 -5.83 11.33 -4.48
N ASP A 152 -4.96 10.36 -4.14
CA ASP A 152 -4.39 9.42 -5.09
C ASP A 152 -5.44 8.39 -5.57
N ALA A 153 -6.34 7.94 -4.68
CA ALA A 153 -7.51 7.15 -5.07
C ALA A 153 -8.45 7.91 -6.03
N LEU A 154 -8.71 9.20 -5.78
CA LEU A 154 -9.53 10.04 -6.65
C LEU A 154 -8.87 10.28 -8.01
N ALA A 155 -7.57 10.56 -8.03
CA ALA A 155 -6.78 10.69 -9.25
C ALA A 155 -6.78 9.39 -10.05
N THR A 156 -6.61 8.24 -9.37
CA THR A 156 -6.66 6.89 -9.96
C THR A 156 -8.04 6.60 -10.59
N ALA A 157 -9.13 6.97 -9.92
CA ALA A 157 -10.48 6.82 -10.49
C ALA A 157 -10.67 7.63 -11.77
N LYS A 158 -10.21 8.88 -11.79
CA LYS A 158 -10.24 9.75 -12.98
C LYS A 158 -9.36 9.17 -14.10
N LEU A 159 -8.15 8.72 -13.74
CA LEU A 159 -7.22 8.10 -14.69
C LEU A 159 -7.83 6.83 -15.30
N TYR A 160 -8.46 5.97 -14.51
CA TYR A 160 -9.17 4.79 -15.00
C TYR A 160 -10.23 5.14 -16.04
N GLN A 161 -11.05 6.14 -15.75
CA GLN A 161 -12.11 6.60 -16.69
C GLN A 161 -11.49 7.15 -17.97
N THR A 162 -10.42 7.93 -17.86
CA THR A 162 -9.68 8.49 -19.00
C THR A 162 -9.05 7.40 -19.86
N LEU A 163 -8.35 6.45 -19.26
CA LEU A 163 -7.74 5.33 -19.98
C LEU A 163 -8.82 4.47 -20.67
N ALA A 164 -9.94 4.22 -20.01
CA ALA A 164 -11.04 3.48 -20.59
C ALA A 164 -11.65 4.20 -21.80
N HIS A 165 -11.81 5.51 -21.72
CA HIS A 165 -12.31 6.32 -22.82
C HIS A 165 -11.45 6.18 -24.10
N TYR A 166 -10.12 6.16 -23.95
CA TYR A 166 -9.20 6.11 -25.09
C TYR A 166 -8.87 4.70 -25.60
N PHE A 167 -8.94 3.70 -24.74
CA PHE A 167 -8.32 2.40 -25.02
C PHE A 167 -9.21 1.19 -24.86
N GLU A 168 -10.38 1.28 -24.18
CA GLU A 168 -11.20 0.09 -23.92
C GLU A 168 -11.76 -0.55 -25.19
N GLU A 169 -12.16 0.24 -26.19
CA GLU A 169 -12.63 -0.29 -27.47
C GLU A 169 -11.49 -0.98 -28.26
N LYS A 170 -10.26 -0.50 -28.10
CA LYS A 170 -9.07 -1.06 -28.79
C LYS A 170 -8.60 -2.36 -28.16
N ASP A 171 -8.61 -2.45 -26.84
CA ASP A 171 -8.23 -3.65 -26.08
C ASP A 171 -9.10 -3.82 -24.80
N PRO A 172 -10.31 -4.38 -24.94
CA PRO A 172 -11.23 -4.56 -23.82
C PRO A 172 -10.70 -5.48 -22.73
N LYS A 173 -9.67 -6.31 -23.05
CA LYS A 173 -9.10 -7.26 -22.08
C LYS A 173 -8.35 -6.56 -20.97
N LEU A 174 -7.78 -5.39 -21.25
CA LEU A 174 -7.04 -4.60 -20.25
C LEU A 174 -7.93 -4.06 -19.12
N PHE A 175 -9.23 -3.95 -19.39
CA PHE A 175 -10.23 -3.36 -18.48
C PHE A 175 -11.08 -4.42 -17.76
N LYS A 176 -10.75 -5.70 -17.93
CA LYS A 176 -11.43 -6.79 -17.22
C LYS A 176 -10.81 -6.96 -15.83
N PRO A 177 -11.63 -7.03 -14.78
CA PRO A 177 -11.14 -7.35 -13.44
C PRO A 177 -10.46 -8.72 -13.42
N ILE A 178 -9.38 -8.81 -12.68
CA ILE A 178 -8.65 -10.05 -12.40
C ILE A 178 -8.65 -10.32 -10.90
N GLN A 179 -8.53 -11.59 -10.50
CA GLN A 179 -8.35 -11.94 -9.10
C GLN A 179 -7.05 -11.31 -8.58
N LEU A 180 -7.14 -10.47 -7.56
CA LEU A 180 -5.99 -9.98 -6.86
C LEU A 180 -5.45 -11.09 -5.95
N THR A 181 -4.15 -11.31 -5.99
CA THR A 181 -3.50 -12.36 -5.21
C THR A 181 -2.25 -11.81 -4.53
N TYR A 182 -2.11 -12.14 -3.26
CA TYR A 182 -0.87 -11.95 -2.52
C TYR A 182 -0.66 -13.15 -1.59
N LYS A 183 0.50 -13.81 -1.72
CA LYS A 183 0.83 -14.94 -0.86
C LYS A 183 1.58 -14.44 0.38
N ILE A 184 0.91 -14.43 1.51
CA ILE A 184 1.52 -14.10 2.79
C ILE A 184 2.58 -15.16 3.10
N LYS A 185 3.84 -14.77 3.06
CA LYS A 185 4.95 -15.65 3.42
C LYS A 185 5.07 -15.71 4.93
N LYS A 186 5.17 -16.90 5.49
CA LYS A 186 5.52 -17.04 6.92
C LYS A 186 6.89 -16.40 7.16
N PRO A 187 7.04 -15.63 8.26
CA PRO A 187 8.34 -15.13 8.66
C PRO A 187 9.36 -16.26 8.69
N GLN A 188 10.51 -16.06 8.07
CA GLN A 188 11.59 -17.03 8.10
C GLN A 188 12.48 -16.70 9.29
N PRO A 189 12.94 -17.70 10.07
CA PRO A 189 13.90 -17.45 11.15
C PRO A 189 15.19 -16.88 10.58
N ALA A 190 15.88 -16.08 11.38
CA ALA A 190 17.19 -15.54 11.02
C ALA A 190 18.17 -16.68 10.69
N THR A 191 19.01 -16.43 9.69
CA THR A 191 20.04 -17.42 9.34
C THR A 191 21.16 -17.45 10.40
N PRO A 192 21.83 -18.60 10.60
CA PRO A 192 22.97 -18.67 11.51
C PRO A 192 24.05 -17.61 11.22
N LYS A 193 24.23 -17.24 9.95
CA LYS A 193 25.16 -16.17 9.54
C LYS A 193 24.72 -14.80 10.04
N GLN A 194 23.41 -14.48 9.93
CA GLN A 194 22.87 -13.22 10.46
C GLN A 194 22.97 -13.15 11.98
N ILE A 195 22.64 -14.23 12.67
CA ILE A 195 22.77 -14.34 14.14
C ILE A 195 24.22 -14.11 14.57
N ALA A 196 25.17 -14.79 13.94
CA ALA A 196 26.59 -14.65 14.24
C ALA A 196 27.10 -13.23 13.96
N PHE A 197 26.68 -12.63 12.85
CA PHE A 197 27.06 -11.27 12.48
C PHE A 197 26.48 -10.23 13.43
N LEU A 198 25.19 -10.36 13.79
CA LEU A 198 24.52 -9.48 14.75
C LEU A 198 25.18 -9.54 16.13
N ASN A 199 25.49 -10.74 16.64
CA ASN A 199 26.23 -10.92 17.89
C ASN A 199 27.61 -10.24 17.86
N ASN A 200 28.30 -10.33 16.72
CA ASN A 200 29.61 -9.69 16.56
C ASN A 200 29.51 -8.15 16.58
N LEU A 201 28.50 -7.59 15.90
CA LEU A 201 28.25 -6.14 15.89
C LEU A 201 27.87 -5.63 17.28
N ILE A 202 26.96 -6.29 17.99
CA ILE A 202 26.54 -5.95 19.36
C ILE A 202 27.76 -5.89 20.28
N ARG A 203 28.63 -6.91 20.21
CA ARG A 203 29.86 -6.97 20.99
C ARG A 203 30.86 -5.86 20.62
N LYS A 204 31.07 -5.63 19.32
CA LYS A 204 32.01 -4.61 18.80
C LYS A 204 31.57 -3.20 19.18
N LYS A 205 30.28 -2.90 19.07
CA LYS A 205 29.72 -1.57 19.40
C LYS A 205 29.38 -1.41 20.88
N ARG A 206 29.50 -2.45 21.70
CA ARG A 206 29.20 -2.47 23.14
C ARG A 206 27.78 -2.00 23.48
N VAL A 207 26.82 -2.31 22.60
CA VAL A 207 25.40 -1.97 22.81
C VAL A 207 24.68 -3.12 23.52
N LYS A 208 23.69 -2.79 24.36
CA LYS A 208 22.76 -3.77 24.92
C LYS A 208 21.49 -3.77 24.06
N LEU A 209 21.25 -4.86 23.34
CA LEU A 209 20.01 -5.09 22.60
C LEU A 209 19.28 -6.27 23.26
N SER A 210 17.98 -6.08 23.51
CA SER A 210 17.12 -7.18 23.93
C SER A 210 16.59 -7.87 22.68
N TRP A 211 17.03 -9.08 22.41
CA TRP A 211 16.59 -9.90 21.29
C TRP A 211 16.82 -11.38 21.59
N ASP A 212 16.06 -12.24 20.92
CA ASP A 212 16.14 -13.69 21.11
C ASP A 212 16.59 -14.36 19.80
N PRO A 213 17.74 -15.03 19.77
CA PRO A 213 18.27 -15.71 18.60
C PRO A 213 17.35 -16.81 18.04
N ASP A 214 16.50 -17.40 18.88
CA ASP A 214 15.65 -18.52 18.51
C ASP A 214 14.31 -18.06 17.87
N THR A 215 13.92 -16.82 18.13
CA THR A 215 12.64 -16.28 17.64
C THR A 215 12.79 -15.18 16.61
N VAL A 216 13.97 -14.52 16.54
CA VAL A 216 14.22 -13.42 15.61
C VAL A 216 14.06 -13.88 14.15
N THR A 217 13.31 -13.12 13.40
CA THR A 217 13.12 -13.37 11.96
C THR A 217 14.29 -12.85 11.14
N ARG A 218 14.42 -13.34 9.90
CA ARG A 218 15.42 -12.90 8.94
C ARG A 218 15.38 -11.39 8.68
N SER A 219 14.18 -10.85 8.57
CA SER A 219 13.94 -9.43 8.33
C SER A 219 14.31 -8.56 9.54
N GLU A 220 13.90 -8.99 10.74
CA GLU A 220 14.27 -8.31 11.99
C GLU A 220 15.79 -8.30 12.18
N ALA A 221 16.44 -9.44 11.99
CA ALA A 221 17.89 -9.53 12.07
C ALA A 221 18.60 -8.62 11.06
N SER A 222 18.11 -8.52 9.82
CA SER A 222 18.66 -7.60 8.82
C SER A 222 18.50 -6.15 9.25
N ARG A 223 17.32 -5.73 9.72
CA ARG A 223 17.07 -4.38 10.22
C ARG A 223 17.96 -4.03 11.39
N MET A 224 18.07 -4.92 12.39
CA MET A 224 18.95 -4.72 13.54
C MET A 224 20.44 -4.57 13.12
N ILE A 225 20.87 -5.32 12.12
CA ILE A 225 22.22 -5.21 11.54
C ILE A 225 22.40 -3.84 10.88
N ASP A 226 21.45 -3.43 10.05
CA ASP A 226 21.50 -2.13 9.33
C ASP A 226 21.53 -0.95 10.30
N ASP A 227 20.69 -0.98 11.35
CA ASP A 227 20.64 0.05 12.38
C ASP A 227 21.98 0.13 13.15
N LEU A 228 22.56 -1.02 13.47
CA LEU A 228 23.87 -1.07 14.09
C LEU A 228 25.00 -0.62 13.17
N LEU A 229 24.87 -0.72 11.86
CA LEU A 229 25.88 -0.25 10.91
C LEU A 229 25.81 1.25 10.65
N LYS A 230 24.63 1.85 10.75
CA LYS A 230 24.39 3.30 10.53
C LYS A 230 24.76 4.18 11.73
N GLY A 231 24.59 3.69 12.95
CA GLY A 231 24.97 4.35 14.21
C GLY A 231 26.33 3.90 14.69
#